data_92492fe8a9451b12d5c2f416146896a7
#
_entry.id   92492fe8a9451b12d5c2f416146896a7
#
_cell.length_a   1.000
_cell.length_b   1.000
_cell.length_c   1.000
_cell.angle_alpha   90.00
_cell.angle_beta   90.00
_cell.angle_gamma   90.00
#
_symmetry.space_group_name_H-M   'P 1'
#
loop_
_entity.id
_entity.type
_entity.pdbx_description
1 polymer ?
#
loop_
_entity_poly.entity_id
_entity_poly.type
_entity_poly.pdbx_seq_one_letter_code
_entity_poly.pdbx_strand_id
1 'polypeptide(L)'
;MAAGVVGTLVVTNRPGTEQEPAPVAQAALDPLPGWQETGSARIEEADGRLQLRVEVSGEEADGFREVWLLDEDVQQLVSVGLLAGNEGVFDLPEGLDLDELVLVDVSREPYDGDPSHSGDSIVRGRLTT
;
A
#
# COMPACT_ATOMS: atom_id res chain seq x y z
N MET A 1 -11.51 16.99 -31.89
CA MET A 1 -11.35 16.57 -32.16
C MET A 1 -11.13 16.04 -31.86
N ALA A 2 -11.28 16.33 -31.48
CA ALA A 2 -11.04 15.90 -31.41
C ALA A 2 -10.79 15.57 -30.92
N ALA A 3 -10.87 16.08 -30.69
CA ALA A 3 -10.57 15.80 -30.57
C ALA A 3 -10.34 15.48 -30.07
N GLY A 4 -10.37 15.86 -29.94
CA GLY A 4 -10.06 15.62 -29.83
C GLY A 4 -9.95 15.34 -29.25
N VAL A 5 -9.97 15.65 -29.08
CA VAL A 5 -9.73 15.43 -28.82
C VAL A 5 -9.62 15.09 -28.31
N VAL A 6 -9.70 15.38 -28.22
CA VAL A 6 -9.51 15.13 -27.90
C VAL A 6 -9.33 14.84 -27.41
N GLY A 7 -9.34 15.07 -27.32
CA GLY A 7 -9.05 14.93 -26.91
C GLY A 7 -8.88 14.82 -26.29
N THR A 8 -8.97 15.09 -26.23
CA THR A 8 -8.77 15.15 -25.72
C THR A 8 -8.55 15.04 -25.05
N LEU A 9 -8.56 15.33 -24.95
CA LEU A 9 -8.35 15.42 -24.39
C LEU A 9 -8.20 15.37 -23.75
N VAL A 10 -8.26 15.57 -23.71
CA VAL A 10 -8.17 15.67 -23.11
C VAL A 10 -7.96 15.69 -22.50
N VAL A 11 -7.99 15.98 -22.35
CA VAL A 11 -7.93 16.13 -21.70
C VAL A 11 -7.67 16.37 -21.12
N THR A 12 -7.53 16.61 -20.91
CA THR A 12 -7.54 16.88 -20.29
C THR A 12 -7.44 17.35 -19.75
N ASN A 13 -6.94 17.78 -19.43
CA ASN A 13 -7.09 18.38 -18.70
C ASN A 13 -7.80 19.12 -18.30
N ARG A 14 -7.54 19.11 -18.00
CA ARG A 14 -8.60 19.68 -17.27
C ARG A 14 -8.13 20.61 -16.19
N PRO A 15 -8.35 21.89 -16.32
CA PRO A 15 -7.91 22.85 -15.31
C PRO A 15 -8.60 22.54 -13.98
N GLY A 16 -7.87 22.58 -12.90
CA GLY A 16 -8.42 22.27 -11.60
C GLY A 16 -8.72 20.80 -11.45
N THR A 17 -8.36 20.04 -12.43
CA THR A 17 -8.56 18.62 -12.35
C THR A 17 -7.62 18.01 -11.35
N GLU A 18 -8.09 17.00 -10.70
CA GLU A 18 -7.25 16.24 -9.82
C GLU A 18 -6.12 15.65 -10.62
N GLN A 19 -4.93 15.86 -10.18
CA GLN A 19 -3.78 15.23 -10.77
C GLN A 19 -3.75 13.79 -10.29
N GLU A 20 -3.40 12.90 -11.19
CA GLU A 20 -3.20 11.52 -10.79
C GLU A 20 -2.02 11.45 -9.84
N PRO A 21 -2.07 10.62 -8.81
CA PRO A 21 -0.95 10.46 -7.90
C PRO A 21 0.29 10.01 -8.66
N ALA A 22 1.42 10.63 -8.35
CA ALA A 22 2.68 10.28 -8.98
C ALA A 22 3.36 9.17 -8.18
N PRO A 23 3.76 8.06 -8.81
CA PRO A 23 4.42 6.99 -8.07
C PRO A 23 5.81 7.42 -7.61
N VAL A 24 6.12 7.13 -6.36
CA VAL A 24 7.40 7.45 -5.73
C VAL A 24 8.20 6.17 -5.51
N ALA A 25 7.53 5.09 -5.14
CA ALA A 25 8.16 3.79 -4.90
C ALA A 25 7.13 2.70 -5.12
N GLN A 26 7.59 1.49 -5.39
CA GLN A 26 6.69 0.38 -5.58
C GLN A 26 7.33 -0.93 -5.14
N ALA A 27 6.50 -1.93 -4.87
CA ALA A 27 6.94 -3.23 -4.44
C ALA A 27 6.01 -4.31 -4.97
N ALA A 28 6.58 -5.44 -5.39
CA ALA A 28 5.82 -6.65 -5.58
C ALA A 28 5.74 -7.34 -4.22
N LEU A 29 4.56 -7.82 -3.85
CA LEU A 29 4.35 -8.48 -2.56
C LEU A 29 4.27 -9.98 -2.79
N ASP A 30 5.20 -10.71 -2.18
CA ASP A 30 5.31 -12.15 -2.33
C ASP A 30 4.78 -12.86 -1.10
N PRO A 31 4.20 -14.06 -1.26
CA PRO A 31 3.64 -14.78 -0.12
C PRO A 31 4.70 -15.28 0.84
N LEU A 32 4.40 -15.23 2.12
CA LEU A 32 5.19 -15.86 3.16
C LEU A 32 4.79 -17.33 3.24
N PRO A 33 5.61 -18.18 3.88
CA PRO A 33 5.29 -19.62 4.00
C PRO A 33 3.90 -19.84 4.60
N GLY A 34 3.15 -20.71 3.97
CA GLY A 34 1.78 -21.01 4.39
C GLY A 34 0.71 -20.21 3.66
N TRP A 35 1.11 -19.23 2.85
CA TRP A 35 0.18 -18.40 2.10
C TRP A 35 0.48 -18.50 0.61
N GLN A 36 -0.54 -18.21 -0.21
CA GLN A 36 -0.41 -18.25 -1.67
C GLN A 36 -0.76 -16.90 -2.31
N GLU A 37 -1.23 -15.97 -1.52
CA GLU A 37 -1.61 -14.65 -1.99
C GLU A 37 -0.40 -13.90 -2.52
N THR A 38 -0.65 -13.04 -3.50
CA THR A 38 0.35 -12.11 -4.02
C THR A 38 -0.27 -10.73 -4.05
N GLY A 39 0.55 -9.73 -4.22
CA GLY A 39 0.03 -8.39 -4.27
C GLY A 39 1.03 -7.37 -4.79
N SER A 40 0.65 -6.12 -4.66
CA SER A 40 1.51 -5.02 -5.03
C SER A 40 1.27 -3.86 -4.08
N ALA A 41 2.28 -3.01 -3.97
CA ALA A 41 2.18 -1.80 -3.17
C ALA A 41 2.86 -0.66 -3.91
N ARG A 42 2.32 0.55 -3.75
CA ARG A 42 2.93 1.76 -4.30
C ARG A 42 2.81 2.88 -3.29
N ILE A 43 3.88 3.64 -3.17
CA ILE A 43 3.79 4.92 -2.50
C ILE A 43 3.60 5.96 -3.58
N GLU A 44 2.56 6.77 -3.42
CA GLU A 44 2.15 7.80 -4.38
C GLU A 44 2.12 9.15 -3.69
N GLU A 45 2.47 10.19 -4.43
CA GLU A 45 2.38 11.55 -3.93
C GLU A 45 1.18 12.24 -4.58
N ALA A 46 0.34 12.86 -3.75
CA ALA A 46 -0.82 13.62 -4.20
C ALA A 46 -0.96 14.83 -3.27
N ASP A 47 -0.97 16.03 -3.87
CA ASP A 47 -1.15 17.28 -3.12
C ASP A 47 -0.13 17.45 -1.99
N GLY A 48 1.11 17.06 -2.22
CA GLY A 48 2.18 17.18 -1.23
C GLY A 48 2.14 16.16 -0.11
N ARG A 49 1.28 15.17 -0.23
CA ARG A 49 1.10 14.13 0.78
C ARG A 49 1.42 12.78 0.17
N LEU A 50 1.92 11.88 1.01
CA LEU A 50 2.24 10.53 0.57
C LEU A 50 1.14 9.58 0.97
N GLN A 51 0.82 8.66 0.07
CA GLN A 51 -0.17 7.61 0.29
C GLN A 51 0.44 6.27 -0.07
N LEU A 52 0.04 5.24 0.65
CA LEU A 52 0.41 3.86 0.31
C LEU A 52 -0.82 3.17 -0.25
N ARG A 53 -0.71 2.69 -1.48
CA ARG A 53 -1.77 1.90 -2.13
C ARG A 53 -1.34 0.45 -2.12
N VAL A 54 -2.22 -0.42 -1.63
CA VAL A 54 -1.92 -1.85 -1.49
C VAL A 54 -3.02 -2.66 -2.12
N GLU A 55 -2.64 -3.67 -2.91
CA GLU A 55 -3.55 -4.67 -3.46
C GLU A 55 -3.03 -6.04 -3.08
N VAL A 56 -3.93 -6.91 -2.62
CA VAL A 56 -3.58 -8.28 -2.26
C VAL A 56 -4.67 -9.20 -2.79
N SER A 57 -4.27 -10.27 -3.45
CA SER A 57 -5.20 -11.24 -3.99
C SER A 57 -5.82 -12.11 -2.89
N GLY A 58 -6.78 -12.94 -3.29
CA GLY A 58 -7.38 -13.89 -2.38
C GLY A 58 -8.52 -13.30 -1.57
N GLU A 59 -9.07 -14.12 -0.71
CA GLU A 59 -10.18 -13.72 0.16
C GLU A 59 -9.66 -13.47 1.55
N GLU A 60 -10.40 -12.68 2.31
CA GLU A 60 -10.05 -12.46 3.70
C GLU A 60 -10.18 -13.76 4.47
N ALA A 61 -9.15 -14.06 5.24
CA ALA A 61 -9.15 -15.21 6.13
C ALA A 61 -9.83 -14.82 7.46
N ASP A 62 -9.86 -15.74 8.40
CA ASP A 62 -10.35 -15.44 9.74
C ASP A 62 -9.57 -14.26 10.33
N GLY A 63 -10.28 -13.32 10.93
CA GLY A 63 -9.68 -12.12 11.45
C GLY A 63 -9.72 -11.00 10.42
N PHE A 64 -8.69 -10.17 10.41
CA PHE A 64 -8.61 -9.07 9.47
C PHE A 64 -7.18 -8.94 8.94
N ARG A 65 -7.04 -8.20 7.85
CA ARG A 65 -5.73 -7.91 7.26
C ARG A 65 -5.28 -6.53 7.70
N GLU A 66 -4.03 -6.44 8.10
CA GLU A 66 -3.44 -5.17 8.52
C GLU A 66 -2.17 -4.90 7.71
N VAL A 67 -1.98 -3.63 7.33
CA VAL A 67 -0.87 -3.20 6.50
C VAL A 67 0.17 -2.52 7.38
N TRP A 68 1.44 -2.87 7.16
CA TRP A 68 2.56 -2.38 7.96
C TRP A 68 3.68 -1.90 7.08
N LEU A 69 4.47 -0.96 7.60
CA LEU A 69 5.77 -0.64 7.06
C LEU A 69 6.82 -1.11 8.06
N LEU A 70 7.83 -1.80 7.56
CA LEU A 70 8.86 -2.40 8.39
C LEU A 70 10.25 -1.98 7.92
N ASP A 71 11.21 -1.96 8.86
CA ASP A 71 12.61 -1.85 8.46
C ASP A 71 13.13 -3.22 8.01
N GLU A 72 14.33 -3.25 7.44
CA GLU A 72 14.88 -4.49 6.87
C GLU A 72 15.03 -5.61 7.89
N ASP A 73 15.32 -5.25 9.13
CA ASP A 73 15.56 -6.23 10.19
C ASP A 73 14.30 -6.58 10.95
N VAL A 74 13.17 -6.02 10.53
CA VAL A 74 11.86 -6.25 11.16
C VAL A 74 11.91 -5.93 12.67
N GLN A 75 12.63 -4.87 13.01
CA GLN A 75 12.70 -4.36 14.38
C GLN A 75 11.70 -3.23 14.60
N GLN A 76 11.46 -2.42 13.56
CA GLN A 76 10.49 -1.36 13.61
C GLN A 76 9.28 -1.76 12.77
N LEU A 77 8.11 -1.72 13.40
CA LEU A 77 6.86 -2.09 12.74
C LEU A 77 5.89 -0.94 12.95
N VAL A 78 5.49 -0.31 11.84
CA VAL A 78 4.56 0.81 11.89
C VAL A 78 3.27 0.37 11.21
N SER A 79 2.19 0.33 11.97
CA SER A 79 0.88 0.02 11.42
C SER A 79 0.39 1.17 10.57
N VAL A 80 -0.05 0.87 9.36
CA VAL A 80 -0.57 1.85 8.43
C VAL A 80 -2.10 1.87 8.44
N GLY A 81 -2.71 0.71 8.62
CA GLY A 81 -4.15 0.61 8.68
C GLY A 81 -4.66 -0.78 8.32
N LEU A 82 -5.98 -0.91 8.31
CA LEU A 82 -6.64 -2.17 8.01
C LEU A 82 -6.97 -2.23 6.52
N LEU A 83 -6.73 -3.38 5.91
CA LEU A 83 -7.06 -3.61 4.52
C LEU A 83 -8.43 -4.26 4.44
N ALA A 84 -9.42 -3.49 4.01
CA ALA A 84 -10.77 -3.99 3.78
C ALA A 84 -10.86 -4.48 2.34
N GLY A 85 -11.15 -5.75 2.15
CA GLY A 85 -11.18 -6.35 0.82
C GLY A 85 -9.78 -6.53 0.26
N ASN A 86 -9.65 -6.35 -1.05
CA ASN A 86 -8.40 -6.64 -1.75
C ASN A 86 -7.55 -5.41 -2.05
N GLU A 87 -8.07 -4.23 -1.80
CA GLU A 87 -7.35 -2.99 -2.12
C GLU A 87 -7.63 -1.93 -1.08
N GLY A 88 -6.61 -1.14 -0.76
CA GLY A 88 -6.75 0.00 0.14
C GLY A 88 -5.74 1.08 -0.16
N VAL A 89 -6.08 2.30 0.23
CA VAL A 89 -5.21 3.46 0.13
C VAL A 89 -5.11 4.08 1.51
N PHE A 90 -3.89 4.30 1.96
CA PHE A 90 -3.62 4.76 3.32
C PHE A 90 -2.78 6.02 3.28
N ASP A 91 -3.20 7.05 3.99
CA ASP A 91 -2.39 8.25 4.16
C ASP A 91 -1.20 7.91 5.05
N LEU A 92 -0.01 8.34 4.65
CA LEU A 92 1.18 8.14 5.46
C LEU A 92 1.41 9.38 6.32
N PRO A 93 1.68 9.20 7.61
CA PRO A 93 1.98 10.34 8.47
C PRO A 93 3.24 11.04 8.02
N GLU A 94 3.30 12.35 8.25
CA GLU A 94 4.54 13.09 8.02
C GLU A 94 5.59 12.63 9.01
N GLY A 95 6.82 12.62 8.57
CA GLY A 95 7.93 12.27 9.45
C GLY A 95 8.31 10.80 9.44
N LEU A 96 7.61 9.96 8.66
CA LEU A 96 8.07 8.58 8.49
C LEU A 96 9.35 8.55 7.68
N ASP A 97 10.31 7.77 8.16
CA ASP A 97 11.58 7.59 7.45
C ASP A 97 11.42 6.44 6.44
N LEU A 98 11.10 6.80 5.20
CA LEU A 98 10.89 5.81 4.14
C LEU A 98 12.19 5.27 3.59
N ASP A 99 13.34 5.85 3.95
CA ASP A 99 14.63 5.26 3.62
C ASP A 99 14.94 4.09 4.54
N GLU A 100 14.33 4.05 5.69
CA GLU A 100 14.52 2.96 6.65
C GLU A 100 13.37 1.97 6.63
N LEU A 101 12.15 2.45 6.51
CA LEU A 101 10.95 1.60 6.47
C LEU A 101 10.72 1.14 5.03
N VAL A 102 11.50 0.18 4.59
CA VAL A 102 11.59 -0.20 3.19
C VAL A 102 10.73 -1.41 2.81
N LEU A 103 10.12 -2.08 3.79
CA LEU A 103 9.29 -3.25 3.53
C LEU A 103 7.83 -2.94 3.77
N VAL A 104 6.98 -3.41 2.85
CA VAL A 104 5.54 -3.40 3.03
C VAL A 104 5.13 -4.81 3.41
N ASP A 105 4.32 -4.94 4.45
CA ASP A 105 3.87 -6.21 4.98
C ASP A 105 2.36 -6.16 5.17
N VAL A 106 1.69 -7.26 4.87
CA VAL A 106 0.27 -7.42 5.16
C VAL A 106 0.13 -8.68 5.99
N SER A 107 -0.42 -8.53 7.19
CA SER A 107 -0.56 -9.63 8.14
C SER A 107 -2.03 -10.01 8.33
N ARG A 108 -2.24 -11.23 8.81
CA ARG A 108 -3.52 -11.66 9.32
C ARG A 108 -3.55 -11.45 10.83
N GLU A 109 -4.53 -10.69 11.29
CA GLU A 109 -4.64 -10.35 12.70
C GLU A 109 -5.92 -10.94 13.28
N PRO A 110 -5.84 -11.62 14.42
CA PRO A 110 -7.04 -12.15 15.07
C PRO A 110 -7.81 -11.04 15.79
N TYR A 111 -9.10 -11.27 16.00
CA TYR A 111 -9.94 -10.33 16.75
C TYR A 111 -9.76 -10.59 18.26
N ASP A 112 -8.61 -10.25 18.78
CA ASP A 112 -8.30 -10.52 20.21
C ASP A 112 -7.98 -9.26 21.01
N GLY A 113 -8.06 -8.08 20.35
CA GLY A 113 -7.79 -6.82 21.03
C GLY A 113 -6.32 -6.51 21.21
N ASP A 114 -5.43 -7.37 20.74
CA ASP A 114 -3.98 -7.14 20.83
C ASP A 114 -3.53 -6.32 19.61
N PRO A 115 -3.02 -5.10 19.78
CA PRO A 115 -2.63 -4.26 18.66
C PRO A 115 -1.28 -4.62 18.06
N SER A 116 -0.52 -5.51 18.66
CA SER A 116 0.79 -5.86 18.13
C SER A 116 0.67 -6.76 16.90
N HIS A 117 1.71 -6.73 16.07
CA HIS A 117 1.76 -7.58 14.88
C HIS A 117 1.72 -9.04 15.31
N SER A 118 0.84 -9.82 14.68
CA SER A 118 0.61 -11.21 15.06
C SER A 118 1.79 -12.14 14.75
N GLY A 119 2.66 -11.71 13.83
CA GLY A 119 3.70 -12.58 13.30
C GLY A 119 3.23 -13.41 12.12
N ASP A 120 1.96 -13.33 11.76
CA ASP A 120 1.40 -14.12 10.66
C ASP A 120 1.28 -13.23 9.42
N SER A 121 2.42 -12.99 8.77
CA SER A 121 2.46 -12.19 7.55
C SER A 121 2.00 -13.00 6.36
N ILE A 122 1.09 -12.43 5.59
CA ILE A 122 0.55 -13.06 4.38
C ILE A 122 1.48 -12.80 3.21
N VAL A 123 1.79 -11.52 2.96
CA VAL A 123 2.66 -11.08 1.86
C VAL A 123 3.60 -10.00 2.36
N ARG A 124 4.74 -9.90 1.69
CA ARG A 124 5.74 -8.87 2.00
C ARG A 124 6.55 -8.55 0.76
N GLY A 125 6.99 -7.32 0.64
CA GLY A 125 7.84 -6.90 -0.46
C GLY A 125 8.63 -5.66 -0.13
N ARG A 126 9.73 -5.47 -0.88
CA ARG A 126 10.63 -4.35 -0.68
C ARG A 126 10.28 -3.22 -1.64
N LEU A 127 10.13 -2.02 -1.10
CA LEU A 127 9.91 -0.83 -1.90
C LEU A 127 11.19 -0.46 -2.66
N THR A 128 11.03 -0.16 -3.93
CA THR A 128 12.12 0.34 -4.77
C THR A 128 11.64 1.58 -5.52
N THR A 129 12.54 2.49 -5.76
CA THR A 129 12.24 3.74 -6.47
C THR A 129 12.55 3.64 -7.96
#